data_3241c890f8c7664064180da195a2fdaa
#
_entry.id   3241c890f8c7664064180da195a2fdaa
#
_cell.length_a   1.000
_cell.length_b   1.000
_cell.length_c   1.000
_cell.angle_alpha   90.00
_cell.angle_beta   90.00
_cell.angle_gamma   90.00
#
_symmetry.space_group_name_H-M   'P 1'
#
loop_
_entity.id
_entity.type
_entity.pdbx_description
1 polymer ?
#
loop_
_entity_poly.entity_id
_entity_poly.type
_entity_poly.pdbx_seq_one_letter_code
_entity_poly.pdbx_strand_id
1 'polypeptide(L)'
;MKISVELPKQLFYKHDEYNDYAFILLHKLIEDEVYEDFMMNYNGFKILDNSCYELGESMSNEKLAEWVVKVNPDVFILPDKLGDTEVTIRRSEEFLEQYPYMANKAMPVVQGTTREEFFECYQYFRDKLKPEYIGIPFCFPWIEPWDDGDAQAQERVNLLHELHLNGTVNKNIKHHLLGTW
;
A
#
# COMPACT_ATOMS: atom_id res chain seq x y z
N MET A 1 5.93 -16.17 3.27
CA MET A 1 6.06 -14.72 3.00
C MET A 1 6.31 -14.58 1.50
N LYS A 2 5.67 -13.61 0.84
CA LYS A 2 5.90 -13.27 -0.57
C LYS A 2 6.60 -11.93 -0.64
N ILE A 3 7.48 -11.75 -1.60
CA ILE A 3 8.26 -10.51 -1.77
C ILE A 3 8.12 -9.96 -3.19
N SER A 4 8.24 -8.65 -3.31
CA SER A 4 8.42 -7.95 -4.57
C SER A 4 9.45 -6.84 -4.38
N VAL A 5 10.42 -6.78 -5.26
CA VAL A 5 11.43 -5.73 -5.29
C VAL A 5 11.34 -4.99 -6.62
N GLU A 6 11.64 -3.70 -6.57
CA GLU A 6 11.73 -2.92 -7.78
C GLU A 6 12.99 -3.29 -8.56
N LEU A 7 12.82 -3.66 -9.82
CA LEU A 7 13.92 -4.03 -10.71
C LEU A 7 14.22 -2.91 -11.70
N PRO A 8 15.51 -2.68 -12.02
CA PRO A 8 15.86 -1.84 -13.16
C PRO A 8 15.35 -2.48 -14.47
N LYS A 9 14.97 -1.65 -15.45
CA LYS A 9 14.35 -2.10 -16.71
C LYS A 9 15.12 -3.21 -17.43
N GLN A 10 16.44 -3.17 -17.35
CA GLN A 10 17.34 -4.16 -17.96
C GLN A 10 17.16 -5.57 -17.37
N LEU A 11 16.49 -5.68 -16.22
CA LEU A 11 16.24 -6.94 -15.52
C LEU A 11 14.77 -7.35 -15.52
N PHE A 12 13.88 -6.67 -16.24
CA PHE A 12 12.46 -7.04 -16.29
C PHE A 12 12.24 -8.47 -16.79
N TYR A 13 13.07 -8.96 -17.71
CA TYR A 13 13.01 -10.34 -18.18
C TYR A 13 13.30 -11.39 -17.09
N LYS A 14 13.81 -10.94 -15.92
CA LYS A 14 14.08 -11.78 -14.74
C LYS A 14 13.09 -11.54 -13.61
N HIS A 15 12.00 -10.81 -13.86
CA HIS A 15 11.07 -10.42 -12.82
C HIS A 15 10.66 -11.61 -11.93
N ASP A 16 10.28 -12.72 -12.53
CA ASP A 16 9.79 -13.91 -11.83
C ASP A 16 10.90 -14.69 -11.09
N GLU A 17 12.18 -14.36 -11.32
CA GLU A 17 13.29 -14.91 -10.55
C GLU A 17 13.45 -14.23 -9.18
N TYR A 18 13.01 -12.97 -9.06
CA TYR A 18 13.19 -12.12 -7.87
C TYR A 18 11.89 -11.77 -7.16
N ASN A 19 10.76 -11.88 -7.84
CA ASN A 19 9.46 -11.40 -7.36
C ASN A 19 8.41 -12.50 -7.38
N ASP A 20 7.66 -12.60 -6.27
CA ASP A 20 6.47 -13.46 -6.18
C ASP A 20 5.21 -12.79 -6.78
N TYR A 21 5.26 -11.47 -7.00
CA TYR A 21 4.16 -10.66 -7.56
C TYR A 21 4.72 -9.33 -8.08
N ALA A 22 3.94 -8.61 -8.89
CA ALA A 22 4.31 -7.26 -9.33
C ALA A 22 3.72 -6.20 -8.37
N PHE A 23 4.60 -5.39 -7.76
CA PHE A 23 4.24 -4.16 -7.07
C PHE A 23 4.42 -3.00 -8.06
N ILE A 24 3.32 -2.38 -8.45
CA ILE A 24 3.25 -1.47 -9.60
C ILE A 24 3.08 -0.03 -9.12
N LEU A 25 4.03 0.83 -9.42
CA LEU A 25 4.00 2.25 -9.09
C LEU A 25 3.24 3.03 -10.16
N LEU A 26 2.12 3.64 -9.78
CA LEU A 26 1.22 4.32 -10.72
C LEU A 26 1.91 5.46 -11.49
N HIS A 27 2.74 6.28 -10.82
CA HIS A 27 3.46 7.36 -11.50
C HIS A 27 4.38 6.83 -12.61
N LYS A 28 5.04 5.67 -12.40
CA LYS A 28 5.90 5.05 -13.40
C LYS A 28 5.12 4.49 -14.59
N LEU A 29 3.91 3.98 -14.38
CA LEU A 29 3.05 3.58 -15.51
C LEU A 29 2.71 4.76 -16.43
N ILE A 30 2.61 5.97 -15.86
CA ILE A 30 2.25 7.17 -16.62
C ILE A 30 3.47 7.77 -17.35
N GLU A 31 4.64 7.68 -16.74
CA GLU A 31 5.85 8.37 -17.20
C GLU A 31 6.76 7.52 -18.08
N ASP A 32 6.58 6.19 -18.09
CA ASP A 32 7.54 5.24 -18.65
C ASP A 32 6.85 4.15 -19.48
N GLU A 33 6.85 4.30 -20.77
CA GLU A 33 6.23 3.36 -21.73
C GLU A 33 6.79 1.93 -21.63
N VAL A 34 8.09 1.77 -21.32
CA VAL A 34 8.71 0.44 -21.18
C VAL A 34 8.21 -0.25 -19.91
N TYR A 35 8.08 0.52 -18.82
CA TYR A 35 7.52 0.03 -17.57
C TYR A 35 6.04 -0.31 -17.73
N GLU A 36 5.28 0.57 -18.38
CA GLU A 36 3.87 0.34 -18.69
C GLU A 36 3.69 -0.95 -19.49
N ASP A 37 4.39 -1.09 -20.62
CA ASP A 37 4.28 -2.26 -21.50
C ASP A 37 4.57 -3.57 -20.72
N PHE A 38 5.65 -3.58 -19.93
CA PHE A 38 5.99 -4.74 -19.11
C PHE A 38 4.89 -5.08 -18.10
N MET A 39 4.45 -4.10 -17.29
CA MET A 39 3.48 -4.33 -16.22
C MET A 39 2.08 -4.68 -16.75
N MET A 40 1.69 -4.11 -17.88
CA MET A 40 0.43 -4.44 -18.55
C MET A 40 0.41 -5.89 -19.04
N ASN A 41 1.52 -6.40 -19.56
CA ASN A 41 1.66 -7.76 -20.05
C ASN A 41 2.01 -8.80 -18.96
N TYR A 42 2.30 -8.37 -17.74
CA TYR A 42 2.55 -9.28 -16.63
C TYR A 42 1.27 -10.04 -16.23
N ASN A 43 1.35 -11.38 -16.16
CA ASN A 43 0.18 -12.24 -15.91
C ASN A 43 0.10 -12.78 -14.47
N GLY A 44 1.05 -12.43 -13.59
CA GLY A 44 1.04 -12.82 -12.18
C GLY A 44 0.16 -11.92 -11.32
N PHE A 45 0.20 -12.11 -10.01
CA PHE A 45 -0.51 -11.27 -9.04
C PHE A 45 0.03 -9.84 -9.07
N LYS A 46 -0.87 -8.85 -9.10
CA LYS A 46 -0.54 -7.42 -9.23
C LYS A 46 -1.08 -6.63 -8.06
N ILE A 47 -0.24 -5.80 -7.47
CA ILE A 47 -0.65 -4.74 -6.53
C ILE A 47 -0.35 -3.40 -7.21
N LEU A 48 -1.37 -2.55 -7.38
CA LEU A 48 -1.20 -1.19 -7.90
C LEU A 48 -1.10 -0.19 -6.75
N ASP A 49 0.02 0.50 -6.67
CA ASP A 49 0.28 1.55 -5.70
C ASP A 49 -0.22 2.91 -6.20
N ASN A 50 -0.72 3.75 -5.28
CA ASN A 50 -1.22 5.09 -5.57
C ASN A 50 -0.10 6.15 -5.70
N SER A 51 1.15 5.77 -5.47
CA SER A 51 2.37 6.60 -5.52
C SER A 51 2.39 7.79 -4.55
N CYS A 52 1.69 7.67 -3.42
CA CYS A 52 1.63 8.74 -2.42
C CYS A 52 3.01 9.09 -1.84
N TYR A 53 3.86 8.09 -1.64
CA TYR A 53 5.21 8.29 -1.08
C TYR A 53 6.09 9.09 -2.04
N GLU A 54 6.15 8.71 -3.30
CA GLU A 54 7.03 9.31 -4.31
C GLU A 54 6.60 10.72 -4.70
N LEU A 55 5.29 10.98 -4.74
CA LEU A 55 4.72 12.27 -5.16
C LEU A 55 4.43 13.22 -3.99
N GLY A 56 4.51 12.74 -2.74
CA GLY A 56 4.12 13.49 -1.54
C GLY A 56 2.62 13.54 -1.28
N GLU A 57 1.80 13.13 -2.27
CA GLU A 57 0.37 12.88 -2.11
C GLU A 57 -0.13 11.87 -3.15
N SER A 58 -1.24 11.18 -2.84
CA SER A 58 -1.86 10.24 -3.75
C SER A 58 -2.42 10.94 -4.99
N MET A 59 -2.47 10.23 -6.11
CA MET A 59 -3.13 10.71 -7.32
C MET A 59 -4.62 10.97 -7.10
N SER A 60 -5.25 11.75 -8.00
CA SER A 60 -6.69 11.99 -7.92
C SER A 60 -7.48 10.69 -8.02
N ASN A 61 -8.66 10.66 -7.40
CA ASN A 61 -9.54 9.49 -7.41
C ASN A 61 -9.86 9.01 -8.83
N GLU A 62 -10.11 9.95 -9.75
CA GLU A 62 -10.43 9.68 -11.14
C GLU A 62 -9.24 9.00 -11.85
N LYS A 63 -8.04 9.51 -11.60
CA LYS A 63 -6.82 8.96 -12.23
C LYS A 63 -6.51 7.58 -11.69
N LEU A 64 -6.59 7.38 -10.38
CA LEU A 64 -6.41 6.06 -9.78
C LEU A 64 -7.45 5.06 -10.32
N ALA A 65 -8.73 5.43 -10.35
CA ALA A 65 -9.80 4.56 -10.85
C ALA A 65 -9.61 4.21 -12.33
N GLU A 66 -9.22 5.17 -13.19
CA GLU A 66 -8.87 4.91 -14.59
C GLU A 66 -7.81 3.81 -14.72
N TRP A 67 -6.74 3.91 -13.93
CA TRP A 67 -5.64 2.95 -14.00
C TRP A 67 -5.95 1.62 -13.32
N VAL A 68 -6.78 1.59 -12.28
CA VAL A 68 -7.31 0.33 -11.72
C VAL A 68 -8.09 -0.44 -12.78
N VAL A 69 -8.92 0.24 -13.58
CA VAL A 69 -9.64 -0.41 -14.70
C VAL A 69 -8.67 -0.88 -15.79
N LYS A 70 -7.69 -0.05 -16.17
CA LYS A 70 -6.76 -0.33 -17.25
C LYS A 70 -5.80 -1.48 -16.91
N VAL A 71 -5.20 -1.47 -15.73
CA VAL A 71 -4.24 -2.50 -15.25
C VAL A 71 -4.93 -3.77 -14.81
N ASN A 72 -6.17 -3.64 -14.31
CA ASN A 72 -6.93 -4.70 -13.68
C ASN A 72 -6.11 -5.45 -12.61
N PRO A 73 -5.56 -4.76 -11.58
CA PRO A 73 -4.77 -5.41 -10.55
C PRO A 73 -5.62 -6.33 -9.68
N ASP A 74 -4.98 -7.26 -8.97
CA ASP A 74 -5.64 -8.07 -7.95
C ASP A 74 -5.97 -7.25 -6.71
N VAL A 75 -5.07 -6.31 -6.36
CA VAL A 75 -5.21 -5.38 -5.24
C VAL A 75 -4.72 -3.99 -5.67
N PHE A 76 -5.34 -2.93 -5.19
CA PHE A 76 -4.81 -1.56 -5.34
C PHE A 76 -4.86 -0.80 -4.02
N ILE A 77 -3.92 0.13 -3.84
CA ILE A 77 -3.83 0.95 -2.64
C ILE A 77 -4.80 2.12 -2.76
N LEU A 78 -5.65 2.29 -1.72
CA LEU A 78 -6.57 3.43 -1.61
C LEU A 78 -5.80 4.75 -1.44
N PRO A 79 -6.39 5.89 -1.83
CA PRO A 79 -5.79 7.19 -1.57
C PRO A 79 -5.56 7.41 -0.09
N ASP A 80 -4.33 7.75 0.28
CA ASP A 80 -3.90 8.02 1.65
C ASP A 80 -3.18 9.37 1.77
N LYS A 81 -2.77 9.72 2.97
CA LYS A 81 -1.94 10.87 3.28
C LYS A 81 -0.90 10.45 4.32
N LEU A 82 0.37 10.56 3.96
CA LEU A 82 1.48 10.17 4.83
C LEU A 82 1.37 10.85 6.20
N GLY A 83 1.39 10.03 7.26
CA GLY A 83 1.33 10.48 8.64
C GLY A 83 0.01 11.13 9.08
N ASP A 84 -1.08 11.04 8.32
CA ASP A 84 -2.35 11.69 8.64
C ASP A 84 -3.52 10.69 8.60
N THR A 85 -3.92 10.24 9.78
CA THR A 85 -4.99 9.25 9.96
C THR A 85 -6.34 9.76 9.44
N GLU A 86 -6.72 10.97 9.84
CA GLU A 86 -8.05 11.52 9.54
C GLU A 86 -8.23 11.73 8.04
N VAL A 87 -7.24 12.35 7.39
CA VAL A 87 -7.25 12.56 5.94
C VAL A 87 -7.21 11.25 5.20
N THR A 88 -6.44 10.27 5.65
CA THR A 88 -6.34 8.93 5.03
C THR A 88 -7.68 8.19 5.09
N ILE A 89 -8.33 8.16 6.25
CA ILE A 89 -9.65 7.54 6.39
C ILE A 89 -10.66 8.22 5.45
N ARG A 90 -10.75 9.54 5.50
CA ARG A 90 -11.68 10.31 4.67
C ARG A 90 -11.46 10.07 3.17
N ARG A 91 -10.21 10.14 2.68
CA ARG A 91 -9.89 9.89 1.26
C ARG A 91 -10.25 8.48 0.82
N SER A 92 -9.98 7.49 1.68
CA SER A 92 -10.36 6.09 1.44
C SER A 92 -11.88 5.93 1.31
N GLU A 93 -12.66 6.56 2.19
CA GLU A 93 -14.13 6.54 2.13
C GLU A 93 -14.65 7.25 0.88
N GLU A 94 -14.18 8.47 0.60
CA GLU A 94 -14.55 9.24 -0.58
C GLU A 94 -14.31 8.47 -1.88
N PHE A 95 -13.17 7.75 -1.98
CA PHE A 95 -12.89 6.90 -3.13
C PHE A 95 -13.90 5.76 -3.25
N LEU A 96 -14.18 5.05 -2.15
CA LEU A 96 -15.09 3.91 -2.16
C LEU A 96 -16.56 4.31 -2.35
N GLU A 97 -16.95 5.53 -1.93
CA GLU A 97 -18.26 6.10 -2.25
C GLU A 97 -18.40 6.41 -3.75
N GLN A 98 -17.33 6.94 -4.38
CA GLN A 98 -17.32 7.23 -5.81
C GLN A 98 -17.24 5.94 -6.67
N TYR A 99 -16.50 4.94 -6.21
CA TYR A 99 -16.23 3.70 -6.96
C TYR A 99 -16.52 2.43 -6.14
N PRO A 100 -17.76 2.21 -5.67
CA PRO A 100 -18.09 1.11 -4.75
C PRO A 100 -17.82 -0.29 -5.32
N TYR A 101 -17.83 -0.44 -6.64
CA TYR A 101 -17.55 -1.71 -7.32
C TYR A 101 -16.07 -2.13 -7.25
N MET A 102 -15.17 -1.25 -6.81
CA MET A 102 -13.75 -1.54 -6.61
C MET A 102 -13.41 -1.99 -5.18
N ALA A 103 -14.36 -1.93 -4.25
CA ALA A 103 -14.11 -2.16 -2.82
C ALA A 103 -13.48 -3.53 -2.52
N ASN A 104 -13.80 -4.56 -3.29
CA ASN A 104 -13.28 -5.92 -3.08
C ASN A 104 -11.78 -6.09 -3.42
N LYS A 105 -11.18 -5.12 -4.11
CA LYS A 105 -9.75 -5.10 -4.45
C LYS A 105 -8.97 -4.02 -3.69
N ALA A 106 -9.67 -3.21 -2.90
CA ALA A 106 -9.10 -2.07 -2.23
C ALA A 106 -8.27 -2.49 -1.01
N MET A 107 -7.08 -1.91 -0.87
CA MET A 107 -6.19 -2.04 0.28
C MET A 107 -5.96 -0.66 0.89
N PRO A 108 -6.53 -0.35 2.06
CA PRO A 108 -6.16 0.85 2.79
C PRO A 108 -4.76 0.71 3.39
N VAL A 109 -4.04 1.82 3.53
CA VAL A 109 -2.74 1.89 4.22
C VAL A 109 -2.93 2.60 5.54
N VAL A 110 -2.44 2.00 6.62
CA VAL A 110 -2.51 2.62 7.95
C VAL A 110 -1.56 3.80 8.02
N GLN A 111 -2.04 4.95 8.49
CA GLN A 111 -1.26 6.17 8.66
C GLN A 111 -1.47 6.74 10.05
N GLY A 112 -0.51 7.51 10.56
CA GLY A 112 -0.60 8.20 11.84
C GLY A 112 0.68 8.95 12.14
N THR A 113 0.61 9.98 13.00
CA THR A 113 1.77 10.72 13.52
C THR A 113 2.25 10.18 14.86
N THR A 114 1.44 9.35 15.52
CA THR A 114 1.74 8.65 16.76
C THR A 114 1.36 7.17 16.68
N ARG A 115 1.81 6.38 17.64
CA ARG A 115 1.41 4.98 17.75
C ARG A 115 -0.08 4.83 17.99
N GLU A 116 -0.66 5.68 18.81
CA GLU A 116 -2.08 5.69 19.14
C GLU A 116 -2.92 5.91 17.87
N GLU A 117 -2.58 6.92 17.08
CA GLU A 117 -3.24 7.19 15.79
C GLU A 117 -3.08 6.03 14.80
N PHE A 118 -1.92 5.39 14.75
CA PHE A 118 -1.70 4.20 13.94
C PHE A 118 -2.68 3.08 14.34
N PHE A 119 -2.83 2.80 15.64
CA PHE A 119 -3.76 1.77 16.12
C PHE A 119 -5.22 2.14 15.85
N GLU A 120 -5.61 3.40 16.03
CA GLU A 120 -6.94 3.89 15.72
C GLU A 120 -7.27 3.73 14.23
N CYS A 121 -6.35 4.12 13.35
CA CYS A 121 -6.46 3.95 11.91
C CYS A 121 -6.61 2.48 11.51
N TYR A 122 -5.76 1.61 12.07
CA TYR A 122 -5.85 0.17 11.84
C TYR A 122 -7.19 -0.41 12.26
N GLN A 123 -7.67 -0.07 13.48
CA GLN A 123 -8.94 -0.54 14.00
C GLN A 123 -10.11 -0.06 13.15
N TYR A 124 -10.05 1.19 12.69
CA TYR A 124 -11.05 1.74 11.80
C TYR A 124 -11.17 0.92 10.51
N PHE A 125 -10.07 0.69 9.81
CA PHE A 125 -10.09 -0.10 8.58
C PHE A 125 -10.53 -1.54 8.83
N ARG A 126 -10.02 -2.19 9.87
CA ARG A 126 -10.43 -3.55 10.25
C ARG A 126 -11.95 -3.67 10.47
N ASP A 127 -12.55 -2.71 11.19
CA ASP A 127 -13.92 -2.82 11.68
C ASP A 127 -14.96 -2.21 10.74
N LYS A 128 -14.61 -1.18 10.02
CA LYS A 128 -15.51 -0.44 9.12
C LYS A 128 -15.40 -0.91 7.68
N LEU A 129 -14.21 -0.85 7.10
CA LEU A 129 -14.01 -1.25 5.69
C LEU A 129 -13.92 -2.76 5.52
N LYS A 130 -13.37 -3.48 6.52
CA LYS A 130 -13.22 -4.95 6.52
C LYS A 130 -12.54 -5.47 5.24
N PRO A 131 -11.41 -4.91 4.85
CA PRO A 131 -10.75 -5.25 3.61
C PRO A 131 -10.11 -6.63 3.69
N GLU A 132 -9.78 -7.24 2.54
CA GLU A 132 -8.97 -8.46 2.49
C GLU A 132 -7.50 -8.19 2.86
N TYR A 133 -6.99 -7.00 2.51
CA TYR A 133 -5.60 -6.57 2.76
C TYR A 133 -5.57 -5.25 3.51
N ILE A 134 -4.61 -5.10 4.43
CA ILE A 134 -4.23 -3.83 5.04
C ILE A 134 -2.75 -3.59 4.79
N GLY A 135 -2.40 -2.43 4.27
CA GLY A 135 -1.03 -1.97 4.09
C GLY A 135 -0.46 -1.43 5.39
N ILE A 136 0.75 -1.85 5.73
CA ILE A 136 1.51 -1.33 6.86
C ILE A 136 2.65 -0.49 6.30
N PRO A 137 2.75 0.80 6.63
CA PRO A 137 3.75 1.69 6.07
C PRO A 137 5.15 1.30 6.51
N PHE A 138 6.12 1.86 5.82
CA PHE A 138 7.53 1.64 6.14
C PHE A 138 8.05 2.69 7.12
N CYS A 139 7.66 3.96 6.97
CA CYS A 139 8.11 5.07 7.80
C CYS A 139 7.09 5.44 8.87
N PHE A 140 7.58 5.64 10.09
CA PHE A 140 6.81 6.04 11.25
C PHE A 140 7.32 7.40 11.74
N PRO A 141 6.50 8.49 11.69
CA PRO A 141 6.96 9.84 11.99
C PRO A 141 7.47 10.05 13.42
N TRP A 142 7.12 9.17 14.34
CA TRP A 142 7.57 9.22 15.75
C TRP A 142 8.93 8.57 16.00
N ILE A 143 9.56 7.99 14.97
CA ILE A 143 10.92 7.42 15.07
C ILE A 143 11.94 8.49 14.69
N GLU A 144 12.89 8.74 15.58
CA GLU A 144 13.98 9.70 15.40
C GLU A 144 15.35 9.01 15.52
N PRO A 145 16.28 9.25 14.59
CA PRO A 145 16.07 10.01 13.35
C PRO A 145 15.20 9.27 12.34
N TRP A 146 14.43 10.03 11.57
CA TRP A 146 13.43 9.48 10.65
C TRP A 146 14.00 8.58 9.53
N ASP A 147 15.27 8.76 9.20
CA ASP A 147 16.03 8.00 8.19
C ASP A 147 16.79 6.78 8.76
N ASP A 148 16.61 6.48 10.05
CA ASP A 148 17.13 5.24 10.66
C ASP A 148 16.29 4.04 10.21
N GLY A 149 16.72 3.39 9.14
CA GLY A 149 16.03 2.25 8.55
C GLY A 149 15.89 1.05 9.50
N ASP A 150 16.86 0.82 10.36
CA ASP A 150 16.83 -0.27 11.34
C ASP A 150 15.78 0.03 12.42
N ALA A 151 15.73 1.28 12.93
CA ALA A 151 14.72 1.70 13.89
C ALA A 151 13.30 1.65 13.32
N GLN A 152 13.11 2.08 12.07
CA GLN A 152 11.83 2.00 11.35
C GLN A 152 11.39 0.53 11.17
N ALA A 153 12.29 -0.35 10.75
CA ALA A 153 12.01 -1.77 10.60
C ALA A 153 11.65 -2.43 11.93
N GLN A 154 12.40 -2.10 13.00
CA GLN A 154 12.14 -2.63 14.34
C GLN A 154 10.77 -2.15 14.85
N GLU A 155 10.41 -0.89 14.64
CA GLU A 155 9.11 -0.36 15.05
C GLU A 155 7.97 -1.07 14.32
N ARG A 156 8.11 -1.33 13.01
CA ARG A 156 7.10 -2.11 12.28
C ARG A 156 6.88 -3.50 12.89
N VAL A 157 7.95 -4.17 13.28
CA VAL A 157 7.86 -5.47 13.97
C VAL A 157 7.16 -5.33 15.31
N ASN A 158 7.50 -4.30 16.09
CA ASN A 158 6.88 -4.03 17.38
C ASN A 158 5.37 -3.78 17.26
N LEU A 159 4.95 -2.96 16.30
CA LEU A 159 3.54 -2.65 16.03
C LEU A 159 2.74 -3.91 15.63
N LEU A 160 3.28 -4.72 14.72
CA LEU A 160 2.65 -5.97 14.31
C LEU A 160 2.55 -6.96 15.46
N HIS A 161 3.58 -7.04 16.30
CA HIS A 161 3.57 -7.88 17.50
C HIS A 161 2.51 -7.41 18.50
N GLU A 162 2.42 -6.12 18.74
CA GLU A 162 1.42 -5.53 19.63
C GLU A 162 -0.01 -5.75 19.13
N LEU A 163 -0.26 -5.52 17.84
CA LEU A 163 -1.55 -5.83 17.20
C LEU A 163 -1.92 -7.30 17.41
N HIS A 164 -0.96 -8.20 17.33
CA HIS A 164 -1.18 -9.64 17.55
C HIS A 164 -1.47 -9.96 19.01
N LEU A 165 -0.67 -9.46 19.95
CA LEU A 165 -0.82 -9.72 21.39
C LEU A 165 -2.15 -9.18 21.93
N ASN A 166 -2.58 -8.01 21.47
CA ASN A 166 -3.82 -7.39 21.91
C ASN A 166 -5.07 -8.01 21.25
N GLY A 167 -4.90 -9.07 20.45
CA GLY A 167 -6.01 -9.70 19.73
C GLY A 167 -6.67 -8.79 18.70
N THR A 168 -6.01 -7.69 18.32
CA THR A 168 -6.51 -6.71 17.35
C THR A 168 -6.43 -7.24 15.91
N VAL A 169 -5.49 -8.14 15.65
CA VAL A 169 -5.34 -8.74 14.32
C VAL A 169 -6.50 -9.66 13.99
N ASN A 170 -7.21 -9.34 12.91
CA ASN A 170 -8.15 -10.27 12.33
C ASN A 170 -7.39 -11.25 11.42
N LYS A 171 -7.43 -12.55 11.73
CA LYS A 171 -6.71 -13.61 10.98
C LYS A 171 -7.14 -13.74 9.51
N ASN A 172 -8.29 -13.16 9.15
CA ASN A 172 -8.79 -13.15 7.79
C ASN A 172 -8.24 -11.97 6.97
N ILE A 173 -7.57 -11.00 7.61
CA ILE A 173 -6.96 -9.86 6.95
C ILE A 173 -5.49 -10.17 6.69
N LYS A 174 -5.07 -10.03 5.44
CA LYS A 174 -3.67 -10.15 5.04
C LYS A 174 -2.96 -8.80 5.20
N HIS A 175 -1.73 -8.82 5.70
CA HIS A 175 -0.93 -7.60 5.86
C HIS A 175 0.09 -7.52 4.73
N HIS A 176 0.11 -6.37 4.06
CA HIS A 176 1.12 -6.02 3.08
C HIS A 176 2.09 -5.01 3.69
N LEU A 177 3.36 -5.36 3.76
CA LEU A 177 4.41 -4.48 4.28
C LEU A 177 4.95 -3.63 3.13
N LEU A 178 4.63 -2.34 3.17
CA LEU A 178 5.04 -1.38 2.14
C LEU A 178 6.49 -0.96 2.35
N GLY A 179 7.23 -0.86 1.26
CA GLY A 179 8.61 -0.42 1.28
C GLY A 179 9.53 -1.32 2.10
N THR A 180 10.79 -1.31 1.76
CA THR A 180 11.91 -1.85 2.56
C THR A 180 13.15 -1.07 2.19
N TRP A 181 14.07 -0.92 3.11
CA TRP A 181 15.43 -0.46 2.80
C TRP A 181 16.19 -1.59 2.15
#